data_0ccbb498aeb827ceb4faa1d8f8e3d78c
#
_entry.id   0ccbb498aeb827ceb4faa1d8f8e3d78c
#
_cell.length_a   1.000
_cell.length_b   1.000
_cell.length_c   1.000
_cell.angle_alpha   90.00
_cell.angle_beta   90.00
_cell.angle_gamma   90.00
#
_symmetry.space_group_name_H-M   'P 1'
#
loop_
_entity.id
_entity.type
_entity.pdbx_description
1 polymer ?
#
loop_
_entity_poly.entity_id
_entity_poly.type
_entity_poly.pdbx_seq_one_letter_code
_entity_poly.pdbx_strand_id
1 'polypeptide(L)' 'MRSLARMAIRVADLGDGQAVLRLARVHQLSVYDAAYLELALRESLPLGTLDRSLARAAALESVTVLTS' A
#
# COMPACT_ATOMS: atom_id res chain seq x y z
N MET A 1 -9.50 11.53 6.86
CA MET A 1 -9.75 11.25 5.95
C MET A 1 -9.23 10.19 5.26
N ARG A 2 -8.06 9.94 5.08
CA ARG A 2 -7.56 8.85 4.53
C ARG A 2 -8.06 7.62 5.09
N SER A 3 -8.57 7.61 6.27
CA SER A 3 -9.07 6.41 6.90
C SER A 3 -10.24 5.79 6.16
N LEU A 4 -10.95 6.58 5.37
CA LEU A 4 -12.04 6.01 4.60
C LEU A 4 -11.55 4.97 3.63
N ALA A 5 -10.47 5.25 2.93
CA ALA A 5 -9.92 4.30 1.99
C ALA A 5 -9.43 3.05 2.72
N ARG A 6 -8.85 3.23 3.89
CA ARG A 6 -8.35 2.10 4.64
C ARG A 6 -9.43 1.17 5.11
N MET A 7 -10.61 1.72 5.35
CA MET A 7 -11.71 0.89 5.82
C MET A 7 -12.17 -0.09 4.76
N ALA A 8 -11.76 0.09 3.53
CA ALA A 8 -12.12 -0.85 2.48
C ALA A 8 -11.28 -2.12 2.55
N ILE A 9 -10.18 -2.11 3.31
CA ILE A 9 -9.31 -3.26 3.39
C ILE A 9 -9.67 -4.09 4.60
N ARG A 10 -9.93 -5.37 4.38
CA ARG A 10 -10.20 -6.30 5.45
C ARG A 10 -9.09 -7.32 5.53
N VAL A 11 -9.00 -7.99 6.66
CA VAL A 11 -7.99 -9.02 6.84
C VAL A 11 -8.08 -10.04 5.70
N ALA A 12 -9.28 -10.38 5.28
CA ALA A 12 -9.47 -11.35 4.22
C ALA A 12 -8.92 -10.87 2.87
N ASP A 13 -8.73 -9.55 2.71
CA ASP A 13 -8.25 -8.98 1.47
C ASP A 13 -6.73 -8.87 1.41
N LEU A 14 -6.03 -9.25 2.47
CA LEU A 14 -4.59 -9.07 2.52
C LEU A 14 -3.84 -9.96 1.54
N GLY A 15 -4.43 -11.03 1.11
CA GLY A 15 -3.78 -11.91 0.14
C GLY A 15 -2.56 -12.60 0.73
N ASP A 16 -1.39 -11.97 0.57
CA ASP A 16 -0.16 -12.54 1.10
C ASP A 16 0.29 -11.73 2.31
N GLY A 17 0.02 -12.25 3.50
CA GLY A 17 0.38 -11.56 4.73
C GLY A 17 1.87 -11.35 4.90
N GLN A 18 2.68 -12.29 4.41
CA GLN A 18 4.12 -12.13 4.52
C GLN A 18 4.63 -11.00 3.65
N ALA A 19 4.07 -10.86 2.47
CA ALA A 19 4.44 -9.75 1.59
C ALA A 19 4.06 -8.43 2.22
N VAL A 20 2.88 -8.36 2.85
CA VAL A 20 2.45 -7.15 3.52
C VAL A 20 3.42 -6.79 4.65
N LEU A 21 3.80 -7.77 5.46
CA LEU A 21 4.71 -7.52 6.57
C LEU A 21 6.09 -7.11 6.06
N ARG A 22 6.55 -7.70 4.98
CA ARG A 22 7.83 -7.31 4.40
C ARG A 22 7.80 -5.84 3.97
N LEU A 23 6.75 -5.46 3.27
CA LEU A 23 6.62 -4.08 2.82
C LEU A 23 6.53 -3.13 4.00
N ALA A 24 5.80 -3.51 5.03
CA ALA A 24 5.68 -2.68 6.21
C ALA A 24 7.03 -2.45 6.87
N ARG A 25 7.85 -3.50 6.94
CA ARG A 25 9.16 -3.37 7.56
C ARG A 25 10.16 -2.63 6.69
N VAL A 26 10.23 -2.99 5.43
CA VAL A 26 11.22 -2.40 4.53
C VAL A 26 10.99 -0.91 4.36
N HIS A 27 9.74 -0.50 4.28
CA HIS A 27 9.40 0.89 4.03
C HIS A 27 8.90 1.61 5.26
N GLN A 28 8.90 0.94 6.41
CA GLN A 28 8.43 1.51 7.67
C GLN A 28 7.03 2.06 7.55
N LEU A 29 6.15 1.26 6.97
CA LEU A 29 4.75 1.62 6.77
C LEU A 29 3.88 0.94 7.82
N SER A 30 2.71 1.51 8.05
CA SER A 30 1.71 0.81 8.83
C SER A 30 1.26 -0.41 8.05
N VAL A 31 0.64 -1.36 8.75
CA VAL A 31 0.14 -2.55 8.08
C VAL A 31 -0.91 -2.19 7.03
N TYR A 32 -1.75 -1.20 7.31
CA TYR A 32 -2.77 -0.80 6.36
C TYR A 32 -2.16 -0.21 5.09
N ASP A 33 -1.15 0.64 5.24
CA ASP A 33 -0.51 1.22 4.08
C ASP A 33 0.24 0.16 3.29
N ALA A 34 0.88 -0.76 3.98
CA ALA A 34 1.58 -1.85 3.31
C ALA A 34 0.59 -2.76 2.60
N ALA A 35 -0.60 -2.96 3.15
CA ALA A 35 -1.62 -3.78 2.52
C ALA A 35 -2.11 -3.12 1.22
N TYR A 36 -2.26 -1.81 1.22
CA TYR A 36 -2.62 -1.10 0.00
C TYR A 36 -1.55 -1.24 -1.05
N LEU A 37 -0.30 -1.10 -0.63
CA LEU A 37 0.81 -1.24 -1.57
C LEU A 37 0.87 -2.65 -2.14
N GLU A 38 0.68 -3.65 -1.30
CA GLU A 38 0.68 -5.04 -1.75
C GLU A 38 -0.44 -5.28 -2.74
N LEU A 39 -1.62 -4.75 -2.48
CA LEU A 39 -2.74 -4.89 -3.38
C LEU A 39 -2.44 -4.25 -4.74
N ALA A 40 -1.85 -3.07 -4.73
CA ALA A 40 -1.49 -2.39 -5.97
C ALA A 40 -0.49 -3.21 -6.76
N LEU A 41 0.49 -3.80 -6.08
CA LEU A 41 1.47 -4.65 -6.74
C LEU A 41 0.81 -5.90 -7.32
N ARG A 42 -0.01 -6.56 -6.53
CA ARG A 42 -0.62 -7.81 -6.94
C ARG A 42 -1.58 -7.65 -8.10
N GLU A 43 -2.34 -6.55 -8.09
CA GLU A 43 -3.34 -6.30 -9.11
C GLU A 43 -2.85 -5.39 -10.23
N SER A 44 -1.59 -4.96 -10.17
CA SER A 44 -1.02 -4.03 -11.14
C SER A 44 -1.84 -2.76 -11.28
N LEU A 45 -2.27 -2.23 -10.15
CA LEU A 45 -3.08 -1.02 -10.13
C LEU A 45 -2.24 0.18 -9.69
N PRO A 46 -2.58 1.38 -10.14
CA PRO A 46 -1.92 2.56 -9.63
C PRO A 46 -2.38 2.84 -8.21
N LEU A 47 -1.53 3.51 -7.45
CA LEU A 47 -1.80 3.85 -6.07
C LEU A 47 -1.99 5.35 -5.93
N GLY A 48 -3.14 5.76 -5.43
CA GLY A 48 -3.40 7.17 -5.18
C GLY A 48 -3.16 7.50 -3.72
N THR A 49 -2.25 8.43 -3.44
CA THR A 49 -1.97 8.82 -2.08
C THR A 49 -1.32 10.18 -2.02
N LEU A 50 -1.58 10.91 -0.95
CA LEU A 50 -0.88 12.14 -0.64
C LEU A 50 0.20 11.92 0.41
N ASP A 51 0.30 10.71 0.94
CA ASP A 51 1.29 10.38 1.95
C ASP A 51 2.63 10.13 1.27
N ARG A 52 3.63 10.93 1.63
CA ARG A 52 4.94 10.84 1.00
C ARG A 52 5.62 9.51 1.24
N SER A 53 5.49 8.97 2.43
CA SER A 53 6.13 7.71 2.75
C SER A 53 5.57 6.58 1.89
N LEU A 54 4.26 6.56 1.73
CA LEU A 54 3.61 5.56 0.92
C LEU A 54 3.92 5.77 -0.56
N ALA A 55 3.93 7.01 -1.02
CA ALA A 55 4.25 7.32 -2.41
C ALA A 55 5.67 6.88 -2.74
N ARG A 56 6.61 7.14 -1.83
CA ARG A 56 7.99 6.74 -2.03
C ARG A 56 8.13 5.23 -2.07
N ALA A 57 7.48 4.54 -1.15
CA ALA A 57 7.51 3.08 -1.12
C ALA A 57 6.95 2.52 -2.42
N ALA A 58 5.86 3.07 -2.90
CA ALA A 58 5.25 2.62 -4.14
C ALA A 58 6.20 2.82 -5.32
N ALA A 59 6.85 3.97 -5.38
CA ALA A 59 7.80 4.24 -6.45
C ALA A 59 8.95 3.26 -6.42
N LEU A 60 9.45 2.94 -5.24
CA LEU A 60 10.56 2.00 -5.10
C LEU A 60 10.14 0.58 -5.50
N GLU A 61 8.86 0.27 -5.39
CA GLU A 61 8.33 -1.04 -5.79
C GLU A 61 7.80 -1.01 -7.23
N SER A 62 8.06 0.07 -7.95
CA SER A 62 7.65 0.21 -9.35
C SER A 62 6.13 0.29 -9.53
N VAL A 63 5.45 0.81 -8.54
CA VAL A 63 4.01 1.04 -8.62
C VAL A 63 3.78 2.47 -9.08
N THR A 64 2.89 2.65 -10.04
CA THR A 64 2.53 3.99 -10.51
C THR A 64 1.80 4.73 -9.40
N VAL A 65 2.27 5.94 -9.09
CA VAL A 65 1.66 6.75 -8.05
C VAL A 65 0.87 7.88 -8.70
N LEU A 66 -0.38 7.99 -8.30
CA LEU A 66 -1.25 9.08 -8.74
C LEU A 66 -1.27 10.12 -7.64
N THR A 67 -0.77 11.30 -7.95
CA THR A 67 -0.78 12.39 -6.98
C THR A 67 -1.60 13.53 -7.55
N SER A 68 -2.23 14.27 -6.69
CA SER A 68 -3.03 15.40 -7.14
C SER A 68 -2.31 16.72 -6.96
#